data_2ea1898b47cf5cd27695300775d1dcb1
#
_entry.id   2ea1898b47cf5cd27695300775d1dcb1
#
_cell.length_a   1.000
_cell.length_b   1.000
_cell.length_c   1.000
_cell.angle_alpha   90.00
_cell.angle_beta   90.00
_cell.angle_gamma   90.00
#
_symmetry.space_group_name_H-M   'P 1'
#
loop_
_entity.id
_entity.type
_entity.pdbx_description
1 polymer ?
#
loop_
_entity_poly.entity_id
_entity_poly.type
_entity_poly.pdbx_seq_one_letter_code
_entity_poly.pdbx_strand_id
1 'polypeptide(L)'
;KEGDKVVGAYASTDEGATFLRINAAKGVIVATGGYANNPDMYMALQAENAKGLCGVVPFGNFNAQGQGIKACLWAGAVKDENPTSMVFDRGIMRPDQLPGAPFDMDFGYFHMATQPFLKVDIEGERITNESSPYDFLIHALARKSSQRAWFDIWDSNWPTDIQRFHTIGCSGLIKGEGTNQMDPEGVEGTAAIIDALVEEGKIVKADTLEEIADAFGINKETFLATVEQYNGFYDAQNDTQYGKEPFRLSEIRTAPFYACKLSGMALATLDGIKINTKFQALDENNAPIEGLYVIGNDSGNYYNGTYPNLAAGLNAGRCVTFGMLCGRQVA
;
A
#
# COMPACT_ATOMS: atom_id res chain seq x y z
N LYS A 1 -7.70 20.86 -27.33
CA LYS A 1 -8.15 20.16 -28.54
C LYS A 1 -8.38 21.17 -29.66
N GLU A 2 -8.19 20.73 -30.86
CA GLU A 2 -8.66 21.39 -32.08
C GLU A 2 -9.62 20.39 -32.77
N GLY A 3 -10.90 20.69 -32.78
CA GLY A 3 -11.94 19.72 -33.08
C GLY A 3 -11.89 18.54 -32.08
N ASP A 4 -11.81 17.33 -32.60
CA ASP A 4 -11.73 16.10 -31.77
C ASP A 4 -10.29 15.64 -31.46
N LYS A 5 -9.31 16.33 -32.02
CA LYS A 5 -7.89 15.99 -31.87
C LYS A 5 -7.22 16.75 -30.73
N VAL A 6 -6.42 16.06 -29.91
CA VAL A 6 -5.52 16.69 -28.93
C VAL A 6 -4.24 17.12 -29.66
N VAL A 7 -3.96 18.43 -29.66
CA VAL A 7 -2.85 19.05 -30.38
C VAL A 7 -1.80 19.67 -29.45
N GLY A 8 -1.94 19.52 -28.16
CA GLY A 8 -1.01 20.09 -27.19
C GLY A 8 -1.57 20.10 -25.76
N ALA A 9 -0.89 20.82 -24.89
CA ALA A 9 -1.27 21.01 -23.51
C ALA A 9 -0.98 22.44 -23.05
N TYR A 10 -1.66 22.86 -21.99
CA TYR A 10 -1.29 24.03 -21.21
C TYR A 10 -0.58 23.59 -19.94
N ALA A 11 0.49 24.26 -19.57
CA ALA A 11 1.25 24.02 -18.37
C ALA A 11 1.51 25.33 -17.61
N SER A 12 1.67 25.29 -16.32
CA SER A 12 2.07 26.42 -15.49
C SER A 12 3.23 26.01 -14.57
N THR A 13 4.16 26.92 -14.32
CA THR A 13 5.26 26.75 -13.36
C THR A 13 5.12 27.66 -12.13
N ASP A 14 4.04 28.45 -12.06
CA ASP A 14 3.78 29.49 -11.07
C ASP A 14 2.35 29.41 -10.50
N GLU A 15 1.92 28.19 -10.17
CA GLU A 15 0.63 27.90 -9.52
C GLU A 15 -0.60 28.44 -10.30
N GLY A 16 -0.47 28.61 -11.62
CA GLY A 16 -1.55 29.08 -12.49
C GLY A 16 -1.57 30.59 -12.74
N ALA A 17 -0.57 31.35 -12.29
CA ALA A 17 -0.45 32.77 -12.62
C ALA A 17 -0.14 32.99 -14.11
N THR A 18 0.65 32.09 -14.71
CA THR A 18 1.01 32.12 -16.13
C THR A 18 0.83 30.74 -16.76
N PHE A 19 0.22 30.69 -17.95
CA PHE A 19 0.07 29.46 -18.71
C PHE A 19 0.90 29.49 -19.99
N LEU A 20 1.66 28.41 -20.17
CA LEU A 20 2.39 28.14 -21.43
C LEU A 20 1.55 27.22 -22.29
N ARG A 21 1.29 27.60 -23.54
CA ARG A 21 0.73 26.69 -24.56
C ARG A 21 1.87 25.89 -25.18
N ILE A 22 1.81 24.59 -25.08
CA ILE A 22 2.78 23.65 -25.66
C ILE A 22 2.09 22.91 -26.79
N ASN A 23 2.47 23.18 -28.04
CA ASN A 23 1.91 22.50 -29.20
C ASN A 23 2.64 21.18 -29.44
N ALA A 24 1.87 20.13 -29.74
CA ALA A 24 2.37 18.77 -30.00
C ALA A 24 2.16 18.40 -31.48
N ALA A 25 3.22 18.09 -32.20
CA ALA A 25 3.13 17.74 -33.63
C ALA A 25 2.48 16.34 -33.87
N LYS A 26 2.71 15.38 -32.97
CA LYS A 26 2.24 13.99 -33.12
C LYS A 26 1.18 13.60 -32.10
N GLY A 27 1.19 14.20 -30.91
CA GLY A 27 0.25 13.92 -29.83
C GLY A 27 0.86 14.22 -28.47
N VAL A 28 0.05 14.05 -27.44
CA VAL A 28 0.40 14.25 -26.03
C VAL A 28 0.40 12.89 -25.31
N ILE A 29 1.50 12.57 -24.63
CA ILE A 29 1.61 11.39 -23.78
C ILE A 29 1.46 11.86 -22.33
N VAL A 30 0.43 11.38 -21.62
CA VAL A 30 0.17 11.66 -20.22
C VAL A 30 0.79 10.58 -19.35
N ALA A 31 1.66 10.96 -18.42
CA ALA A 31 2.42 10.09 -17.52
C ALA A 31 2.71 10.78 -16.18
N THR A 32 1.65 11.35 -15.55
CA THR A 32 1.77 12.22 -14.36
C THR A 32 1.70 11.47 -13.03
N GLY A 33 1.54 10.14 -13.06
CA GLY A 33 1.71 9.27 -11.89
C GLY A 33 0.46 8.94 -11.10
N GLY A 34 -0.73 9.25 -11.61
CA GLY A 34 -2.00 8.95 -10.93
C GLY A 34 -2.40 10.01 -9.92
N TYR A 35 -3.20 9.62 -8.89
CA TYR A 35 -3.79 10.56 -7.93
C TYR A 35 -3.65 10.12 -6.46
N ALA A 36 -2.69 9.26 -6.15
CA ALA A 36 -2.53 8.73 -4.80
C ALA A 36 -2.29 9.80 -3.74
N ASN A 37 -1.63 10.91 -4.09
CA ASN A 37 -1.35 12.04 -3.20
C ASN A 37 -2.35 13.20 -3.34
N ASN A 38 -3.55 12.92 -3.80
CA ASN A 38 -4.68 13.85 -3.80
C ASN A 38 -5.80 13.26 -2.93
N PRO A 39 -5.92 13.68 -1.65
CA PRO A 39 -6.90 13.11 -0.72
C PRO A 39 -8.34 13.17 -1.23
N ASP A 40 -8.74 14.29 -1.82
CA ASP A 40 -10.11 14.49 -2.32
C ASP A 40 -10.42 13.52 -3.45
N MET A 41 -9.51 13.38 -4.42
CA MET A 41 -9.69 12.41 -5.51
C MET A 41 -9.65 10.97 -5.00
N TYR A 42 -8.75 10.68 -4.06
CA TYR A 42 -8.64 9.34 -3.48
C TYR A 42 -9.94 8.95 -2.76
N MET A 43 -10.45 9.83 -1.89
CA MET A 43 -11.70 9.59 -1.16
C MET A 43 -12.93 9.55 -2.07
N ALA A 44 -12.94 10.32 -3.16
CA ALA A 44 -14.06 10.31 -4.12
C ALA A 44 -14.07 9.08 -5.04
N LEU A 45 -12.91 8.58 -5.44
CA LEU A 45 -12.78 7.64 -6.57
C LEU A 45 -12.41 6.22 -6.16
N GLN A 46 -11.80 6.00 -4.98
CA GLN A 46 -11.40 4.67 -4.55
C GLN A 46 -12.54 3.85 -3.94
N ALA A 47 -12.37 2.53 -3.90
CA ALA A 47 -13.29 1.62 -3.25
C ALA A 47 -13.32 1.84 -1.72
N GLU A 48 -14.46 1.57 -1.08
CA GLU A 48 -14.64 1.79 0.36
C GLU A 48 -13.61 1.05 1.24
N ASN A 49 -13.18 -0.13 0.82
CA ASN A 49 -12.15 -0.90 1.53
C ASN A 49 -10.75 -0.24 1.47
N ALA A 50 -10.49 0.60 0.47
CA ALA A 50 -9.24 1.33 0.32
C ALA A 50 -9.27 2.73 0.96
N LYS A 51 -10.42 3.21 1.44
CA LYS A 51 -10.56 4.56 2.01
C LYS A 51 -10.14 4.68 3.47
N GLY A 52 -10.05 3.58 4.19
CA GLY A 52 -9.67 3.55 5.61
C GLY A 52 -8.17 3.45 5.85
N LEU A 53 -7.36 4.18 5.09
CA LEU A 53 -5.90 4.15 5.19
C LEU A 53 -5.38 5.24 6.12
N CYS A 54 -4.18 5.08 6.67
CA CYS A 54 -3.54 6.10 7.48
C CYS A 54 -2.86 7.21 6.63
N GLY A 55 -2.59 6.96 5.36
CA GLY A 55 -1.99 7.97 4.49
C GLY A 55 -1.41 7.42 3.20
N VAL A 56 -0.46 8.16 2.65
CA VAL A 56 0.27 7.83 1.43
C VAL A 56 1.72 7.54 1.79
N VAL A 57 2.35 6.58 1.12
CA VAL A 57 3.78 6.31 1.30
C VAL A 57 4.58 7.59 1.07
N PRO A 58 5.40 8.03 2.05
CA PRO A 58 5.99 9.35 2.05
C PRO A 58 7.06 9.59 0.97
N PHE A 59 7.51 8.56 0.28
CA PHE A 59 8.50 8.67 -0.80
C PHE A 59 7.90 8.24 -2.15
N GLY A 60 8.10 9.08 -3.17
CA GLY A 60 7.80 8.72 -4.56
C GLY A 60 6.43 9.16 -5.10
N ASN A 61 5.56 9.76 -4.30
CA ASN A 61 4.20 10.14 -4.71
C ASN A 61 3.88 11.64 -4.68
N PHE A 62 4.86 12.50 -4.41
CA PHE A 62 4.62 13.94 -4.26
C PHE A 62 3.87 14.59 -5.44
N ASN A 63 4.07 14.09 -6.65
CA ASN A 63 3.46 14.61 -7.87
C ASN A 63 2.19 13.86 -8.30
N ALA A 64 1.76 12.83 -7.59
CA ALA A 64 0.56 12.05 -7.93
C ALA A 64 -0.74 12.78 -7.53
N GLN A 65 -0.98 13.97 -8.11
CA GLN A 65 -2.09 14.88 -7.79
C GLN A 65 -3.29 14.72 -8.73
N GLY A 66 -3.23 13.81 -9.69
CA GLY A 66 -4.32 13.53 -10.62
C GLY A 66 -4.51 14.56 -11.74
N GLN A 67 -3.56 15.46 -11.93
CA GLN A 67 -3.69 16.53 -12.95
C GLN A 67 -3.81 15.98 -14.38
N GLY A 68 -3.01 14.96 -14.72
CA GLY A 68 -3.08 14.31 -16.04
C GLY A 68 -4.39 13.59 -16.26
N ILE A 69 -4.91 12.89 -15.25
CA ILE A 69 -6.23 12.23 -15.31
C ILE A 69 -7.33 13.27 -15.52
N LYS A 70 -7.34 14.36 -14.74
CA LYS A 70 -8.31 15.47 -14.92
C LYS A 70 -8.24 16.04 -16.32
N ALA A 71 -7.05 16.31 -16.84
CA ALA A 71 -6.87 16.84 -18.20
C ALA A 71 -7.42 15.88 -19.26
N CYS A 72 -7.22 14.58 -19.11
CA CYS A 72 -7.78 13.58 -20.00
C CYS A 72 -9.31 13.54 -19.94
N LEU A 73 -9.90 13.60 -18.75
CA LEU A 73 -11.35 13.65 -18.57
C LEU A 73 -11.95 14.90 -19.24
N TRP A 74 -11.32 16.07 -19.10
CA TRP A 74 -11.75 17.30 -19.81
C TRP A 74 -11.59 17.20 -21.32
N ALA A 75 -10.66 16.36 -21.80
CA ALA A 75 -10.53 16.08 -23.22
C ALA A 75 -11.58 15.10 -23.76
N GLY A 76 -12.44 14.53 -22.90
CA GLY A 76 -13.50 13.58 -23.24
C GLY A 76 -13.13 12.12 -23.03
N ALA A 77 -11.98 11.83 -22.41
CA ALA A 77 -11.62 10.47 -22.04
C ALA A 77 -12.46 9.97 -20.86
N VAL A 78 -12.53 8.66 -20.69
CA VAL A 78 -13.19 8.02 -19.56
C VAL A 78 -12.19 7.27 -18.68
N LYS A 79 -12.49 7.21 -17.38
CA LYS A 79 -11.68 6.51 -16.38
C LYS A 79 -12.09 5.03 -16.32
N ASP A 80 -11.19 4.17 -15.88
CA ASP A 80 -11.45 2.79 -15.52
C ASP A 80 -12.58 2.70 -14.47
N GLU A 81 -13.48 1.76 -14.66
CA GLU A 81 -14.66 1.56 -13.79
C GLU A 81 -14.29 0.92 -12.45
N ASN A 82 -13.23 0.12 -12.43
CA ASN A 82 -12.82 -0.62 -11.24
C ASN A 82 -11.72 0.12 -10.48
N PRO A 83 -12.04 0.76 -9.34
CA PRO A 83 -11.05 1.41 -8.51
C PRO A 83 -9.96 0.43 -8.11
N THR A 84 -8.72 0.82 -8.29
CA THR A 84 -7.56 -0.02 -7.96
C THR A 84 -6.47 0.83 -7.33
N SER A 85 -6.04 0.44 -6.14
CA SER A 85 -4.93 1.06 -5.44
C SER A 85 -3.93 0.00 -5.04
N MET A 86 -2.65 0.28 -5.19
CA MET A 86 -1.61 -0.49 -4.53
C MET A 86 -1.44 0.06 -3.13
N VAL A 87 -1.64 -0.78 -2.13
CA VAL A 87 -1.60 -0.41 -0.71
C VAL A 87 -0.55 -1.24 0.01
N PHE A 88 0.14 -0.65 0.96
CA PHE A 88 1.08 -1.30 1.86
C PHE A 88 0.52 -1.36 3.28
N ASP A 89 0.89 -2.38 4.01
CA ASP A 89 0.51 -2.64 5.40
C ASP A 89 1.51 -2.05 6.43
N ARG A 90 2.19 -0.96 6.10
CA ARG A 90 3.36 -0.44 6.82
C ARG A 90 3.13 0.90 7.51
N GLY A 91 1.89 1.35 7.59
CA GLY A 91 1.55 2.60 8.26
C GLY A 91 1.48 2.42 9.78
N ILE A 92 2.54 2.78 10.51
CA ILE A 92 2.57 2.71 11.97
C ILE A 92 2.05 4.00 12.59
N MET A 93 1.20 3.87 13.59
CA MET A 93 0.50 4.95 14.26
C MET A 93 0.74 4.89 15.77
N ARG A 94 0.51 6.01 16.47
CA ARG A 94 0.40 5.98 17.93
C ARG A 94 -0.87 5.24 18.39
N PRO A 95 -0.88 4.72 19.62
CA PRO A 95 -2.04 3.96 20.14
C PRO A 95 -3.38 4.71 20.07
N ASP A 96 -3.36 6.02 20.28
CA ASP A 96 -4.55 6.89 20.30
C ASP A 96 -5.08 7.31 18.93
N GLN A 97 -4.31 7.08 17.86
CA GLN A 97 -4.69 7.46 16.50
C GLN A 97 -5.63 6.46 15.84
N LEU A 98 -6.49 6.95 14.95
CA LEU A 98 -7.34 6.14 14.08
C LEU A 98 -7.06 6.48 12.61
N PRO A 99 -6.99 5.48 11.72
CA PRO A 99 -6.84 5.73 10.29
C PRO A 99 -8.15 6.29 9.68
N GLY A 100 -8.03 6.86 8.47
CA GLY A 100 -9.19 7.34 7.72
C GLY A 100 -9.55 8.81 7.94
N ALA A 101 -8.83 9.54 8.79
CA ALA A 101 -8.76 10.99 8.65
C ALA A 101 -8.01 11.34 7.36
N PRO A 102 -8.34 12.42 6.66
CA PRO A 102 -7.68 12.74 5.41
C PRO A 102 -6.18 12.92 5.63
N PHE A 103 -5.39 12.06 5.10
CA PHE A 103 -3.96 12.00 4.78
C PHE A 103 -2.98 12.99 5.49
N ASP A 104 -3.35 13.64 6.56
CA ASP A 104 -2.54 14.60 7.33
C ASP A 104 -2.13 14.09 8.72
N MET A 105 -2.35 12.79 8.97
CA MET A 105 -1.97 12.24 10.27
C MET A 105 -0.46 11.97 10.34
N ASP A 106 0.08 12.17 11.53
CA ASP A 106 1.44 11.79 11.89
C ASP A 106 1.55 10.27 12.02
N PHE A 107 1.97 9.62 10.95
CA PHE A 107 2.24 8.20 10.91
C PHE A 107 3.68 7.96 10.43
N GLY A 108 4.22 6.77 10.75
CA GLY A 108 5.51 6.32 10.27
C GLY A 108 5.39 5.26 9.18
N TYR A 109 6.52 4.97 8.56
CA TYR A 109 6.68 3.82 7.68
C TYR A 109 7.50 2.75 8.40
N PHE A 110 6.89 1.58 8.63
CA PHE A 110 7.52 0.48 9.37
C PHE A 110 7.61 -0.78 8.51
N HIS A 111 8.80 -1.05 7.99
CA HIS A 111 9.01 -2.15 7.04
C HIS A 111 8.74 -3.53 7.66
N MET A 112 9.09 -3.73 8.93
CA MET A 112 8.86 -4.98 9.66
C MET A 112 7.37 -5.33 9.78
N ALA A 113 6.46 -4.38 9.66
CA ALA A 113 5.01 -4.60 9.70
C ALA A 113 4.50 -5.64 8.68
N THR A 114 5.24 -5.83 7.57
CA THR A 114 4.89 -6.84 6.56
C THR A 114 5.34 -8.25 6.97
N GLN A 115 6.09 -8.40 8.03
CA GLN A 115 6.49 -9.73 8.53
C GLN A 115 5.26 -10.47 9.09
N PRO A 116 5.23 -11.80 8.98
CA PRO A 116 4.07 -12.60 9.37
C PRO A 116 3.96 -12.84 10.88
N PHE A 117 4.20 -11.82 11.71
CA PHE A 117 3.91 -11.88 13.13
C PHE A 117 2.40 -11.91 13.38
N LEU A 118 1.98 -12.26 14.58
CA LEU A 118 0.57 -12.31 14.96
C LEU A 118 -0.09 -10.93 14.77
N LYS A 119 -1.22 -10.90 14.06
CA LYS A 119 -2.02 -9.70 13.84
C LYS A 119 -3.42 -9.89 14.42
N VAL A 120 -3.78 -9.03 15.38
CA VAL A 120 -5.09 -9.03 16.02
C VAL A 120 -5.82 -7.70 15.82
N ASP A 121 -7.14 -7.73 15.91
CA ASP A 121 -7.96 -6.53 15.95
C ASP A 121 -8.16 -6.00 17.38
N ILE A 122 -8.99 -4.97 17.55
CA ILE A 122 -9.27 -4.37 18.87
C ILE A 122 -10.02 -5.32 19.80
N GLU A 123 -10.75 -6.31 19.26
CA GLU A 123 -11.42 -7.33 20.04
C GLU A 123 -10.45 -8.44 20.49
N GLY A 124 -9.19 -8.36 20.10
CA GLY A 124 -8.16 -9.34 20.42
C GLY A 124 -8.20 -10.59 19.54
N GLU A 125 -9.01 -10.57 18.49
CA GLU A 125 -9.15 -11.71 17.58
C GLU A 125 -8.17 -11.63 16.41
N ARG A 126 -7.67 -12.77 15.99
CA ARG A 126 -6.84 -12.93 14.79
C ARG A 126 -7.63 -12.55 13.54
N ILE A 127 -7.03 -11.75 12.63
CA ILE A 127 -7.73 -11.19 11.48
C ILE A 127 -7.77 -12.17 10.31
N THR A 128 -6.63 -12.74 9.94
CA THR A 128 -6.45 -13.62 8.78
C THR A 128 -5.12 -14.37 8.88
N ASN A 129 -4.72 -15.09 7.83
CA ASN A 129 -3.35 -15.60 7.69
C ASN A 129 -2.39 -14.43 7.47
N GLU A 130 -1.47 -14.20 8.38
CA GLU A 130 -0.50 -13.09 8.36
C GLU A 130 0.55 -13.24 7.25
N SER A 131 0.66 -14.41 6.63
CA SER A 131 1.49 -14.65 5.46
C SER A 131 0.87 -14.16 4.16
N SER A 132 -0.39 -13.72 4.19
CA SER A 132 -1.06 -13.21 3.00
C SER A 132 -0.37 -11.96 2.46
N PRO A 133 -0.35 -11.75 1.14
CA PRO A 133 0.13 -10.51 0.56
C PRO A 133 -0.55 -9.29 1.18
N TYR A 134 0.18 -8.20 1.36
CA TYR A 134 -0.24 -7.04 2.14
C TYR A 134 -1.55 -6.37 1.67
N ASP A 135 -1.88 -6.39 0.40
CA ASP A 135 -3.17 -5.88 -0.08
C ASP A 135 -4.35 -6.77 0.39
N PHE A 136 -4.17 -8.09 0.45
CA PHE A 136 -5.18 -8.99 1.02
C PHE A 136 -5.38 -8.76 2.53
N LEU A 137 -4.29 -8.50 3.27
CA LEU A 137 -4.38 -8.13 4.69
C LEU A 137 -5.24 -6.89 4.89
N ILE A 138 -5.02 -5.84 4.09
CA ILE A 138 -5.78 -4.59 4.18
C ILE A 138 -7.25 -4.80 3.81
N HIS A 139 -7.54 -5.62 2.80
CA HIS A 139 -8.91 -5.95 2.43
C HIS A 139 -9.62 -6.80 3.51
N ALA A 140 -8.91 -7.73 4.16
CA ALA A 140 -9.44 -8.50 5.29
C ALA A 140 -9.73 -7.59 6.49
N LEU A 141 -8.82 -6.67 6.78
CA LEU A 141 -8.95 -5.69 7.83
C LEU A 141 -10.19 -4.80 7.67
N ALA A 142 -10.42 -4.29 6.47
CA ALA A 142 -11.59 -3.45 6.17
C ALA A 142 -12.94 -4.14 6.46
N ARG A 143 -12.95 -5.47 6.49
CA ARG A 143 -14.14 -6.28 6.77
C ARG A 143 -14.29 -6.69 8.23
N LYS A 144 -13.18 -6.86 8.96
CA LYS A 144 -13.18 -7.42 10.31
C LYS A 144 -12.94 -6.38 11.39
N SER A 145 -12.10 -5.38 11.16
CA SER A 145 -11.77 -4.39 12.17
C SER A 145 -12.67 -3.16 12.08
N SER A 146 -13.38 -2.84 13.15
CA SER A 146 -14.16 -1.60 13.27
C SER A 146 -13.30 -0.34 13.20
N GLN A 147 -12.03 -0.44 13.60
CA GLN A 147 -11.07 0.66 13.60
C GLN A 147 -10.26 0.79 12.30
N ARG A 148 -10.41 -0.17 11.37
CA ARG A 148 -9.55 -0.28 10.16
C ARG A 148 -8.04 -0.25 10.48
N ALA A 149 -7.70 -0.76 11.66
CA ALA A 149 -6.36 -0.93 12.17
C ALA A 149 -6.21 -2.32 12.78
N TRP A 150 -5.01 -2.81 12.83
CA TRP A 150 -4.65 -4.03 13.53
C TRP A 150 -3.45 -3.78 14.43
N PHE A 151 -3.16 -4.74 15.27
CA PHE A 151 -2.00 -4.73 16.17
C PHE A 151 -1.09 -5.88 15.80
N ASP A 152 0.16 -5.57 15.42
CA ASP A 152 1.23 -6.56 15.28
C ASP A 152 1.79 -6.87 16.65
N ILE A 153 1.94 -8.16 16.96
CA ILE A 153 2.43 -8.65 18.26
C ILE A 153 3.62 -9.57 18.01
N TRP A 154 4.73 -9.30 18.67
CA TRP A 154 5.90 -10.16 18.64
C TRP A 154 6.65 -10.14 19.97
N ASP A 155 7.57 -11.07 20.18
CA ASP A 155 8.38 -11.17 21.38
C ASP A 155 9.86 -10.93 21.10
N SER A 156 10.72 -11.12 22.10
CA SER A 156 12.16 -10.87 21.99
C SER A 156 12.90 -11.82 21.05
N ASN A 157 12.27 -12.91 20.58
CA ASN A 157 12.85 -13.85 19.61
C ASN A 157 12.76 -13.39 18.14
N TRP A 158 12.12 -12.23 17.87
CA TRP A 158 11.95 -11.70 16.53
C TRP A 158 13.23 -11.70 15.66
N PRO A 159 14.47 -11.48 16.18
CA PRO A 159 15.66 -11.49 15.33
C PRO A 159 15.93 -12.86 14.71
N THR A 160 15.53 -13.94 15.37
CA THR A 160 15.59 -15.31 14.85
C THR A 160 14.44 -15.59 13.88
N ASP A 161 13.24 -15.12 14.21
CA ASP A 161 12.04 -15.36 13.42
C ASP A 161 12.13 -14.73 12.03
N ILE A 162 12.56 -13.48 11.91
CA ILE A 162 12.69 -12.81 10.60
C ILE A 162 13.68 -13.48 9.66
N GLN A 163 14.66 -14.23 10.20
CA GLN A 163 15.63 -14.95 9.38
C GLN A 163 15.05 -16.18 8.70
N ARG A 164 13.98 -16.78 9.24
CA ARG A 164 13.35 -17.98 8.68
C ARG A 164 12.03 -17.73 7.94
N PHE A 165 11.47 -16.53 8.02
CA PHE A 165 10.15 -16.27 7.45
C PHE A 165 10.06 -16.33 5.93
N HIS A 166 11.16 -16.08 5.20
CA HIS A 166 11.17 -16.08 3.73
C HIS A 166 9.99 -15.30 3.15
N THR A 167 9.97 -14.02 3.37
CA THR A 167 8.84 -13.17 3.04
C THR A 167 8.59 -13.03 1.54
N ILE A 168 7.35 -12.70 1.19
CA ILE A 168 6.88 -12.56 -0.19
C ILE A 168 7.03 -11.11 -0.66
N GLY A 169 7.36 -10.93 -1.93
CA GLY A 169 7.42 -9.60 -2.56
C GLY A 169 8.59 -8.76 -2.05
N CYS A 170 8.36 -7.47 -1.83
CA CYS A 170 9.38 -6.52 -1.36
C CYS A 170 9.38 -6.38 0.17
N SER A 171 9.23 -7.48 0.89
CA SER A 171 9.08 -7.49 2.36
C SER A 171 10.30 -8.06 3.08
N GLY A 172 11.35 -8.49 2.38
CA GLY A 172 12.55 -9.05 2.99
C GLY A 172 13.28 -8.04 3.89
N LEU A 173 13.67 -8.49 5.09
CA LEU A 173 14.48 -7.71 6.03
C LEU A 173 15.94 -8.20 6.05
N ILE A 174 16.20 -9.36 5.48
CA ILE A 174 17.54 -9.98 5.48
C ILE A 174 18.15 -9.84 4.08
N LYS A 175 19.39 -9.44 4.03
CA LYS A 175 20.12 -9.24 2.77
C LYS A 175 20.16 -10.52 1.94
N GLY A 176 19.74 -10.43 0.70
CA GLY A 176 19.69 -11.56 -0.24
C GLY A 176 18.39 -12.35 -0.18
N GLU A 177 17.45 -12.02 0.70
CA GLU A 177 16.14 -12.63 0.73
C GLU A 177 15.12 -11.88 -0.14
N GLY A 178 14.26 -12.66 -0.77
CA GLY A 178 13.14 -12.14 -1.55
C GLY A 178 13.55 -11.27 -2.73
N THR A 179 12.66 -10.42 -3.16
CA THR A 179 12.83 -9.51 -4.30
C THR A 179 13.12 -8.08 -3.87
N ASN A 180 13.27 -7.81 -2.58
CA ASN A 180 13.58 -6.48 -2.10
C ASN A 180 15.01 -6.11 -2.46
N GLN A 181 15.15 -5.20 -3.40
CA GLN A 181 16.43 -4.62 -3.83
C GLN A 181 16.77 -3.34 -3.05
N MET A 182 15.84 -2.85 -2.26
CA MET A 182 16.08 -1.74 -1.35
C MET A 182 16.86 -2.30 -0.16
N ASP A 183 17.96 -1.68 0.19
CA ASP A 183 18.91 -2.17 1.18
C ASP A 183 18.17 -2.65 2.45
N PRO A 184 18.13 -3.95 2.72
CA PRO A 184 17.41 -4.45 3.89
C PRO A 184 18.20 -4.07 5.13
N GLU A 185 17.52 -3.53 6.12
CA GLU A 185 18.13 -3.07 7.38
C GLU A 185 18.86 -4.18 8.12
N GLY A 186 18.48 -5.44 7.88
CA GLY A 186 18.97 -6.58 8.66
C GLY A 186 18.48 -6.53 10.11
N VAL A 187 19.02 -7.39 10.94
CA VAL A 187 18.63 -7.47 12.37
C VAL A 187 19.02 -6.19 13.12
N GLU A 188 20.26 -5.72 12.95
CA GLU A 188 20.77 -4.55 13.67
C GLU A 188 20.04 -3.27 13.27
N GLY A 189 19.84 -3.04 11.97
CA GLY A 189 19.10 -1.87 11.49
C GLY A 189 17.63 -1.90 11.90
N THR A 190 17.00 -3.07 11.85
CA THR A 190 15.62 -3.23 12.32
C THR A 190 15.50 -2.97 13.82
N ALA A 191 16.46 -3.44 14.64
CA ALA A 191 16.49 -3.16 16.07
C ALA A 191 16.56 -1.65 16.36
N ALA A 192 17.44 -0.92 15.66
CA ALA A 192 17.57 0.52 15.81
C ALA A 192 16.26 1.26 15.44
N ILE A 193 15.55 0.80 14.40
CA ILE A 193 14.25 1.35 14.02
C ILE A 193 13.19 1.06 15.10
N ILE A 194 13.16 -0.15 15.66
CA ILE A 194 12.25 -0.51 16.76
C ILE A 194 12.51 0.39 17.97
N ASP A 195 13.76 0.56 18.38
CA ASP A 195 14.10 1.40 19.52
C ASP A 195 13.67 2.87 19.30
N ALA A 196 13.91 3.42 18.12
CA ALA A 196 13.46 4.77 17.77
C ALA A 196 11.92 4.89 17.82
N LEU A 197 11.19 3.91 17.30
CA LEU A 197 9.73 3.92 17.32
C LEU A 197 9.15 3.69 18.74
N VAL A 198 9.87 3.00 19.62
CA VAL A 198 9.54 2.93 21.05
C VAL A 198 9.70 4.31 21.71
N GLU A 199 10.79 5.03 21.43
CA GLU A 199 11.00 6.40 21.93
C GLU A 199 9.93 7.37 21.40
N GLU A 200 9.47 7.20 20.17
CA GLU A 200 8.37 7.98 19.58
C GLU A 200 6.96 7.59 20.13
N GLY A 201 6.87 6.53 20.93
CA GLY A 201 5.60 6.01 21.46
C GLY A 201 4.70 5.35 20.41
N LYS A 202 5.25 4.90 19.28
CA LYS A 202 4.53 4.17 18.22
C LYS A 202 4.64 2.65 18.39
N ILE A 203 5.70 2.17 19.03
CA ILE A 203 5.82 0.78 19.48
C ILE A 203 5.73 0.75 21.00
N VAL A 204 4.90 -0.13 21.52
CA VAL A 204 4.84 -0.46 22.95
C VAL A 204 5.77 -1.64 23.21
N LYS A 205 6.69 -1.48 24.16
CA LYS A 205 7.57 -2.52 24.69
C LYS A 205 7.17 -2.78 26.14
N ALA A 206 6.85 -4.01 26.49
CA ALA A 206 6.31 -4.37 27.80
C ALA A 206 6.84 -5.71 28.31
N ASP A 207 6.77 -5.92 29.62
CA ASP A 207 7.19 -7.17 30.24
C ASP A 207 6.09 -8.22 30.26
N THR A 208 4.83 -7.81 30.07
CA THR A 208 3.65 -8.68 30.03
C THR A 208 2.75 -8.40 28.85
N LEU A 209 1.98 -9.41 28.44
CA LEU A 209 0.97 -9.28 27.38
C LEU A 209 -0.24 -8.45 27.85
N GLU A 210 -0.53 -8.47 29.14
CA GLU A 210 -1.56 -7.64 29.75
C GLU A 210 -1.27 -6.15 29.61
N GLU A 211 0.00 -5.75 29.77
CA GLU A 211 0.44 -4.37 29.56
C GLU A 211 0.29 -3.95 28.09
N ILE A 212 0.56 -4.86 27.14
CA ILE A 212 0.29 -4.63 25.70
C ILE A 212 -1.20 -4.38 25.48
N ALA A 213 -2.07 -5.24 26.03
CA ALA A 213 -3.51 -5.09 25.86
C ALA A 213 -4.02 -3.77 26.45
N ASP A 214 -3.53 -3.39 27.64
CA ASP A 214 -3.92 -2.14 28.32
C ASP A 214 -3.46 -0.90 27.51
N ALA A 215 -2.25 -0.92 26.96
CA ALA A 215 -1.70 0.22 26.22
C ALA A 215 -2.51 0.56 24.95
N PHE A 216 -3.08 -0.43 24.30
CA PHE A 216 -3.87 -0.25 23.07
C PHE A 216 -5.38 -0.32 23.29
N GLY A 217 -5.84 -0.71 24.49
CA GLY A 217 -7.27 -0.94 24.77
C GLY A 217 -7.83 -2.17 24.06
N ILE A 218 -6.99 -3.16 23.78
CA ILE A 218 -7.42 -4.44 23.20
C ILE A 218 -8.20 -5.23 24.27
N ASN A 219 -9.24 -5.97 23.85
CA ASN A 219 -9.95 -6.86 24.74
C ASN A 219 -8.97 -7.91 25.31
N LYS A 220 -8.61 -7.73 26.59
CA LYS A 220 -7.55 -8.48 27.25
C LYS A 220 -7.80 -9.98 27.30
N GLU A 221 -9.03 -10.39 27.68
CA GLU A 221 -9.39 -11.80 27.83
C GLU A 221 -9.26 -12.54 26.48
N THR A 222 -9.86 -11.98 25.44
CA THR A 222 -9.80 -12.55 24.09
C THR A 222 -8.38 -12.55 23.55
N PHE A 223 -7.63 -11.47 23.77
CA PHE A 223 -6.25 -11.34 23.31
C PHE A 223 -5.34 -12.41 23.92
N LEU A 224 -5.37 -12.60 25.23
CA LEU A 224 -4.56 -13.62 25.88
C LEU A 224 -4.92 -15.03 25.42
N ALA A 225 -6.22 -15.32 25.24
CA ALA A 225 -6.65 -16.60 24.67
C ALA A 225 -6.19 -16.78 23.21
N THR A 226 -6.19 -15.71 22.42
CA THR A 226 -5.67 -15.74 21.05
C THR A 226 -4.16 -16.03 21.00
N VAL A 227 -3.38 -15.40 21.88
CA VAL A 227 -1.94 -15.66 21.98
C VAL A 227 -1.66 -17.10 22.41
N GLU A 228 -2.39 -17.62 23.41
CA GLU A 228 -2.28 -19.00 23.86
C GLU A 228 -2.58 -19.99 22.70
N GLN A 229 -3.68 -19.77 21.99
CA GLN A 229 -4.05 -20.57 20.82
C GLN A 229 -2.96 -20.49 19.71
N TYR A 230 -2.46 -19.30 19.42
CA TYR A 230 -1.43 -19.09 18.41
C TYR A 230 -0.11 -19.80 18.77
N ASN A 231 0.29 -19.75 20.04
CA ASN A 231 1.42 -20.52 20.57
C ASN A 231 1.21 -22.03 20.40
N GLY A 232 -0.02 -22.51 20.59
CA GLY A 232 -0.40 -23.90 20.32
C GLY A 232 -0.23 -24.30 18.85
N PHE A 233 -0.52 -23.42 17.91
CA PHE A 233 -0.26 -23.65 16.48
C PHE A 233 1.24 -23.71 16.19
N TYR A 234 2.04 -22.86 16.83
CA TYR A 234 3.51 -22.92 16.74
C TYR A 234 4.05 -24.26 17.26
N ASP A 235 3.63 -24.72 18.43
CA ASP A 235 4.06 -25.99 19.01
C ASP A 235 3.69 -27.20 18.13
N ALA A 236 2.47 -27.16 17.57
CA ALA A 236 1.96 -28.19 16.68
C ALA A 236 2.53 -28.09 15.24
N GLN A 237 3.22 -27.00 14.90
CA GLN A 237 3.64 -26.65 13.54
C GLN A 237 2.47 -26.76 12.54
N ASN A 238 1.27 -26.38 12.98
CA ASN A 238 0.04 -26.51 12.21
C ASN A 238 -0.99 -25.46 12.62
N ASP A 239 -1.20 -24.46 11.79
CA ASP A 239 -2.26 -23.46 11.97
C ASP A 239 -3.59 -23.99 11.41
N THR A 240 -4.44 -24.50 12.28
CA THR A 240 -5.75 -25.02 11.90
C THR A 240 -6.81 -23.93 11.69
N GLN A 241 -6.50 -22.67 12.04
CA GLN A 241 -7.45 -21.55 11.92
C GLN A 241 -7.40 -20.89 10.52
N TYR A 242 -6.21 -20.57 10.05
CA TYR A 242 -6.02 -19.86 8.78
C TYR A 242 -5.00 -20.51 7.83
N GLY A 243 -4.40 -21.64 8.22
CA GLY A 243 -3.48 -22.39 7.37
C GLY A 243 -2.15 -21.68 7.10
N LYS A 244 -1.66 -20.87 8.05
CA LYS A 244 -0.35 -20.25 7.97
C LYS A 244 0.74 -21.32 7.95
N GLU A 245 1.73 -21.13 7.10
CA GLU A 245 2.79 -22.09 6.89
C GLU A 245 3.65 -22.26 8.17
N PRO A 246 4.04 -23.50 8.53
CA PRO A 246 4.79 -23.78 9.77
C PRO A 246 6.04 -22.91 9.94
N PHE A 247 6.83 -22.73 8.88
CA PHE A 247 8.06 -21.96 8.94
C PHE A 247 7.84 -20.44 9.14
N ARG A 248 6.58 -19.98 9.04
CA ARG A 248 6.16 -18.59 9.28
C ARG A 248 5.42 -18.40 10.60
N LEU A 249 5.16 -19.46 11.34
CA LEU A 249 4.67 -19.36 12.72
C LEU A 249 5.81 -18.89 13.64
N SER A 250 5.48 -18.02 14.58
CA SER A 250 6.38 -17.57 15.65
C SER A 250 5.71 -17.82 17.00
N GLU A 251 6.49 -18.00 18.04
CA GLU A 251 5.94 -18.01 19.39
C GLU A 251 5.87 -16.59 19.97
N ILE A 252 5.06 -16.40 20.99
CA ILE A 252 4.96 -15.15 21.76
C ILE A 252 4.99 -15.53 23.25
N ARG A 253 6.20 -15.73 23.81
CA ARG A 253 6.41 -16.25 25.17
C ARG A 253 7.51 -15.55 25.92
N THR A 254 8.45 -14.90 25.25
CA THR A 254 9.67 -14.40 25.87
C THR A 254 9.67 -12.89 25.92
N ALA A 255 9.54 -12.31 27.12
CA ALA A 255 9.66 -10.89 27.32
C ALA A 255 11.05 -10.33 26.92
N PRO A 256 11.19 -9.07 26.53
CA PRO A 256 10.09 -8.12 26.38
C PRO A 256 9.20 -8.45 25.18
N PHE A 257 7.91 -8.18 25.33
CA PHE A 257 6.93 -8.21 24.28
C PHE A 257 6.86 -6.84 23.59
N TYR A 258 6.51 -6.86 22.33
CA TYR A 258 6.36 -5.66 21.52
C TYR A 258 5.03 -5.69 20.79
N ALA A 259 4.44 -4.51 20.63
CA ALA A 259 3.30 -4.35 19.76
C ALA A 259 3.26 -2.97 19.13
N CYS A 260 2.65 -2.88 17.94
CA CYS A 260 2.36 -1.62 17.30
C CYS A 260 0.99 -1.62 16.63
N LYS A 261 0.40 -0.44 16.48
CA LYS A 261 -0.85 -0.22 15.77
C LYS A 261 -0.55 0.16 14.33
N LEU A 262 -1.14 -0.57 13.40
CA LEU A 262 -0.87 -0.47 11.98
C LEU A 262 -2.15 -0.25 11.17
N SER A 263 -2.00 0.38 10.02
CA SER A 263 -3.01 0.45 8.96
C SER A 263 -2.37 0.50 7.59
N GLY A 264 -3.21 0.47 6.55
CA GLY A 264 -2.77 0.56 5.17
C GLY A 264 -2.26 1.94 4.80
N MET A 265 -1.34 1.98 3.84
CA MET A 265 -0.84 3.19 3.18
C MET A 265 -1.00 3.06 1.68
N ALA A 266 -1.52 4.08 1.01
CA ALA A 266 -1.55 4.09 -0.45
C ALA A 266 -0.14 4.28 -1.02
N LEU A 267 0.29 3.36 -1.90
CA LEU A 267 1.52 3.53 -2.66
C LEU A 267 1.26 4.18 -4.02
N ALA A 268 0.25 3.73 -4.74
CA ALA A 268 -0.11 4.26 -6.05
C ALA A 268 -1.58 3.95 -6.37
N THR A 269 -2.23 4.81 -7.14
CA THR A 269 -3.48 4.49 -7.83
C THR A 269 -3.17 3.86 -9.18
N LEU A 270 -3.97 2.87 -9.59
CA LEU A 270 -3.72 2.04 -10.76
C LEU A 270 -4.92 1.99 -11.72
N ASP A 271 -5.96 2.73 -11.42
CA ASP A 271 -7.25 2.85 -12.11
C ASP A 271 -7.35 4.19 -12.85
N GLY A 272 -6.49 4.40 -13.79
CA GLY A 272 -6.44 5.64 -14.58
C GLY A 272 -7.44 5.69 -15.73
N ILE A 273 -7.07 6.37 -16.79
CA ILE A 273 -7.85 6.53 -18.02
C ILE A 273 -7.90 5.21 -18.80
N LYS A 274 -9.07 4.86 -19.30
CA LYS A 274 -9.21 3.71 -20.21
C LYS A 274 -8.36 3.91 -21.46
N ILE A 275 -7.60 2.87 -21.81
CA ILE A 275 -6.72 2.88 -22.99
C ILE A 275 -6.94 1.63 -23.84
N ASN A 276 -6.62 1.72 -25.12
CA ASN A 276 -6.50 0.56 -25.99
C ASN A 276 -5.05 0.01 -26.02
N THR A 277 -4.82 -1.05 -26.78
CA THR A 277 -3.49 -1.68 -26.95
C THR A 277 -2.45 -0.79 -27.66
N LYS A 278 -2.89 0.37 -28.16
CA LYS A 278 -2.04 1.42 -28.74
C LYS A 278 -1.80 2.59 -27.78
N PHE A 279 -2.14 2.42 -26.50
CA PHE A 279 -2.02 3.44 -25.44
C PHE A 279 -2.86 4.71 -25.67
N GLN A 280 -3.79 4.71 -26.64
CA GLN A 280 -4.67 5.83 -26.89
C GLN A 280 -5.76 5.86 -25.83
N ALA A 281 -6.05 7.04 -25.28
CA ALA A 281 -7.18 7.27 -24.40
C ALA A 281 -8.50 7.02 -25.13
N LEU A 282 -9.46 6.41 -24.43
CA LEU A 282 -10.78 6.08 -24.96
C LEU A 282 -11.86 7.02 -24.42
N ASP A 283 -12.84 7.34 -25.25
CA ASP A 283 -14.06 8.05 -24.87
C ASP A 283 -15.14 7.12 -24.31
N GLU A 284 -16.31 7.62 -24.02
CA GLU A 284 -17.47 6.85 -23.52
C GLU A 284 -17.98 5.76 -24.48
N ASN A 285 -17.70 5.90 -25.78
CA ASN A 285 -18.06 4.94 -26.81
C ASN A 285 -16.94 3.92 -27.09
N ASN A 286 -15.87 3.92 -26.26
CA ASN A 286 -14.63 3.19 -26.47
C ASN A 286 -13.90 3.54 -27.78
N ALA A 287 -14.16 4.72 -28.35
CA ALA A 287 -13.42 5.23 -29.50
C ALA A 287 -12.13 5.94 -29.05
N PRO A 288 -11.03 5.80 -29.78
CA PRO A 288 -9.78 6.45 -29.42
C PRO A 288 -9.84 7.97 -29.66
N ILE A 289 -9.38 8.75 -28.68
CA ILE A 289 -9.21 10.19 -28.81
C ILE A 289 -7.91 10.44 -29.59
N GLU A 290 -8.01 11.05 -30.76
CA GLU A 290 -6.86 11.31 -31.60
C GLU A 290 -5.85 12.23 -30.90
N GLY A 291 -4.57 11.85 -30.98
CA GLY A 291 -3.46 12.63 -30.40
C GLY A 291 -3.34 12.57 -28.87
N LEU A 292 -4.14 11.72 -28.16
CA LEU A 292 -4.04 11.55 -26.72
C LEU A 292 -3.63 10.12 -26.36
N TYR A 293 -2.49 9.99 -25.69
CA TYR A 293 -1.93 8.73 -25.21
C TYR A 293 -1.74 8.78 -23.69
N VAL A 294 -1.97 7.66 -23.01
CA VAL A 294 -1.85 7.60 -21.56
C VAL A 294 -1.09 6.34 -21.13
N ILE A 295 -0.10 6.52 -20.26
CA ILE A 295 0.75 5.45 -19.77
C ILE A 295 0.97 5.55 -18.25
N GLY A 296 1.67 4.59 -17.69
CA GLY A 296 1.98 4.58 -16.26
C GLY A 296 0.72 4.54 -15.39
N ASN A 297 0.78 5.14 -14.22
CA ASN A 297 -0.33 5.14 -13.26
C ASN A 297 -1.52 6.02 -13.68
N ASP A 298 -1.37 6.84 -14.72
CA ASP A 298 -2.50 7.55 -15.32
C ASP A 298 -3.36 6.65 -16.20
N SER A 299 -2.85 5.49 -16.66
CA SER A 299 -3.59 4.52 -17.48
C SER A 299 -4.30 3.46 -16.65
N GLY A 300 -5.53 3.14 -17.03
CA GLY A 300 -6.35 2.08 -16.48
C GLY A 300 -6.38 0.80 -17.34
N ASN A 301 -7.41 -0.02 -17.14
CA ASN A 301 -7.69 -1.27 -17.87
C ASN A 301 -6.61 -2.36 -17.77
N TYR A 302 -5.75 -2.33 -16.75
CA TYR A 302 -4.69 -3.32 -16.56
C TYR A 302 -4.87 -4.14 -15.28
N TYR A 303 -5.19 -3.46 -14.18
CA TYR A 303 -5.40 -4.09 -12.89
C TYR A 303 -6.85 -4.22 -12.57
N ASN A 304 -7.60 -4.91 -12.27
CA ASN A 304 -9.05 -4.97 -12.09
C ASN A 304 -9.42 -5.08 -10.59
N GLY A 305 -9.19 -4.04 -9.85
CA GLY A 305 -9.52 -3.94 -8.42
C GLY A 305 -8.48 -4.53 -7.46
N THR A 306 -7.40 -5.14 -7.95
CA THR A 306 -6.35 -5.74 -7.11
C THR A 306 -4.98 -5.63 -7.75
N TYR A 307 -3.93 -5.71 -6.94
CA TYR A 307 -2.54 -5.71 -7.38
C TYR A 307 -1.87 -7.07 -7.09
N PRO A 308 -1.27 -7.75 -8.09
CA PRO A 308 -0.68 -9.07 -7.90
C PRO A 308 0.71 -8.98 -7.23
N ASN A 309 0.75 -8.88 -5.92
CA ASN A 309 1.97 -8.71 -5.12
C ASN A 309 3.02 -9.83 -5.30
N LEU A 310 2.60 -11.02 -5.73
CA LEU A 310 3.52 -12.12 -6.04
C LEU A 310 4.44 -11.82 -7.23
N ALA A 311 4.05 -10.87 -8.09
CA ALA A 311 4.87 -10.36 -9.18
C ALA A 311 5.51 -9.01 -8.78
N ALA A 312 6.50 -9.08 -7.89
CA ALA A 312 7.18 -7.88 -7.38
C ALA A 312 7.72 -7.00 -8.51
N GLY A 313 7.52 -5.68 -8.39
CA GLY A 313 7.94 -4.70 -9.39
C GLY A 313 7.08 -4.64 -10.65
N LEU A 314 5.96 -5.40 -10.73
CA LEU A 314 5.11 -5.44 -11.91
C LEU A 314 4.63 -4.05 -12.35
N ASN A 315 4.24 -3.18 -11.43
CA ASN A 315 3.79 -1.83 -11.79
C ASN A 315 4.91 -0.98 -12.38
N ALA A 316 6.10 -1.01 -11.79
CA ALA A 316 7.27 -0.31 -12.33
C ALA A 316 7.64 -0.86 -13.71
N GLY A 317 7.66 -2.18 -13.87
CA GLY A 317 7.90 -2.85 -15.16
C GLY A 317 6.88 -2.47 -16.22
N ARG A 318 5.59 -2.40 -15.86
CA ARG A 318 4.53 -1.90 -16.74
C ARG A 318 4.80 -0.46 -17.18
N CYS A 319 5.11 0.43 -16.25
CA CYS A 319 5.35 1.84 -16.56
C CYS A 319 6.51 2.00 -17.55
N VAL A 320 7.63 1.31 -17.35
CA VAL A 320 8.79 1.32 -18.25
C VAL A 320 8.43 0.74 -19.62
N THR A 321 7.79 -0.43 -19.64
CA THR A 321 7.42 -1.12 -20.88
C THR A 321 6.43 -0.31 -21.70
N PHE A 322 5.37 0.21 -21.09
CA PHE A 322 4.36 1.02 -21.76
C PHE A 322 4.96 2.33 -22.26
N GLY A 323 5.85 2.96 -21.48
CA GLY A 323 6.59 4.14 -21.89
C GLY A 323 7.41 3.92 -23.14
N MET A 324 8.19 2.82 -23.17
CA MET A 324 9.00 2.45 -24.34
C MET A 324 8.16 2.16 -25.58
N LEU A 325 7.10 1.37 -25.43
CA LEU A 325 6.24 0.96 -26.54
C LEU A 325 5.43 2.14 -27.08
N CYS A 326 4.85 2.95 -26.22
CA CYS A 326 4.12 4.16 -26.60
C CYS A 326 5.05 5.17 -27.30
N GLY A 327 6.24 5.41 -26.75
CA GLY A 327 7.22 6.30 -27.36
C GLY A 327 7.61 5.86 -28.78
N ARG A 328 7.87 4.57 -29.00
CA ARG A 328 8.16 4.02 -30.34
C ARG A 328 6.98 4.16 -31.31
N GLN A 329 5.75 4.07 -30.81
CA GLN A 329 4.56 4.19 -31.65
C GLN A 329 4.25 5.63 -32.05
N VAL A 330 4.51 6.60 -31.17
CA VAL A 330 4.26 8.02 -31.41
C VAL A 330 5.42 8.69 -32.14
N ALA A 331 6.64 8.17 -32.01
CA ALA A 331 7.83 8.67 -32.71
C ALA A 331 7.74 8.49 -34.23
#